data_b6645f606dd2819fabf841ff1ebd5038
#
_entry.id   b6645f606dd2819fabf841ff1ebd5038
#
_cell.length_a   1.000
_cell.length_b   1.000
_cell.length_c   1.000
_cell.angle_alpha   90.00
_cell.angle_beta   90.00
_cell.angle_gamma   90.00
#
_symmetry.space_group_name_H-M   'P 1'
#
loop_
_entity.id
_entity.type
_entity.pdbx_description
1 polymer ?
#
loop_
_entity_poly.entity_id
_entity_poly.type
_entity_poly.pdbx_seq_one_letter_code
_entity_poly.pdbx_strand_id
1 'polypeptide(L)'
;MELAKSCDYAIRGLLFLARRPDPFEPVLLRDIATRADAPEAFMSKVFQSLRASNVVRSHRGRQRGYSLARSPDDISLYDIIVAMKGPASLSSIHLSGAPGGHDDAFGRTWRQIEEQLADALRSNTLDSMLNGAIEHRA
;
A
#
# COMPACT_ATOMS: atom_id res chain seq x y z
N MET A 1 3.99 -10.16 13.13
CA MET A 1 4.03 -8.88 12.40
C MET A 1 2.66 -8.63 11.83
N GLU A 2 2.05 -7.53 12.17
CA GLU A 2 0.72 -7.19 11.72
C GLU A 2 0.74 -5.88 10.93
N LEU A 3 0.02 -5.85 9.82
CA LEU A 3 -0.28 -4.60 9.12
C LEU A 3 -1.49 -3.95 9.77
N ALA A 4 -1.44 -2.63 9.93
CA ALA A 4 -2.61 -1.88 10.37
C ALA A 4 -3.75 -2.03 9.37
N LYS A 5 -5.00 -1.95 9.85
CA LYS A 5 -6.19 -2.06 8.99
C LYS A 5 -6.17 -1.06 7.84
N SER A 6 -5.64 0.15 8.05
CA SER A 6 -5.52 1.14 7.00
C SER A 6 -4.66 0.65 5.84
N CYS A 7 -3.54 -0.01 6.12
CA CYS A 7 -2.69 -0.58 5.08
C CYS A 7 -3.37 -1.75 4.37
N ASP A 8 -4.04 -2.62 5.12
CA ASP A 8 -4.78 -3.75 4.55
C ASP A 8 -5.86 -3.27 3.58
N TYR A 9 -6.67 -2.31 4.01
CA TYR A 9 -7.73 -1.74 3.16
C TYR A 9 -7.16 -1.01 1.96
N ALA A 10 -6.06 -0.27 2.14
CA ALA A 10 -5.38 0.41 1.04
C ALA A 10 -4.91 -0.58 -0.02
N ILE A 11 -4.25 -1.64 0.40
CA ILE A 11 -3.74 -2.67 -0.51
C ILE A 11 -4.89 -3.33 -1.28
N ARG A 12 -5.97 -3.71 -0.59
CA ARG A 12 -7.13 -4.34 -1.23
C ARG A 12 -7.80 -3.43 -2.25
N GLY A 13 -7.98 -2.16 -1.90
CA GLY A 13 -8.55 -1.17 -2.81
C GLY A 13 -7.68 -0.94 -4.04
N LEU A 14 -6.37 -0.84 -3.84
CA LEU A 14 -5.41 -0.63 -4.92
C LEU A 14 -5.30 -1.86 -5.83
N LEU A 15 -5.33 -3.07 -5.28
CA LEU A 15 -5.35 -4.30 -6.08
C LEU A 15 -6.60 -4.38 -6.94
N PHE A 16 -7.75 -3.96 -6.41
CA PHE A 16 -8.97 -3.87 -7.19
C PHE A 16 -8.80 -2.91 -8.38
N LEU A 17 -8.26 -1.71 -8.15
CA LEU A 17 -8.00 -0.75 -9.24
C LEU A 17 -7.02 -1.31 -10.26
N ALA A 18 -5.94 -1.94 -9.81
CA ALA A 18 -4.89 -2.48 -10.67
C ALA A 18 -5.35 -3.66 -11.51
N ARG A 19 -6.33 -4.43 -11.03
CA ARG A 19 -6.83 -5.63 -11.71
C ARG A 19 -7.72 -5.31 -12.90
N ARG A 20 -8.26 -4.09 -12.98
CA ARG A 20 -9.15 -3.71 -14.07
C ARG A 20 -8.41 -3.59 -15.40
N PRO A 21 -9.10 -3.76 -16.54
CA PRO A 21 -8.48 -3.60 -17.86
C PRO A 21 -7.80 -2.23 -18.05
N ASP A 22 -8.39 -1.16 -17.50
CA ASP A 22 -7.79 0.17 -17.46
C ASP A 22 -7.72 0.68 -16.03
N PRO A 23 -6.54 0.59 -15.37
CA PRO A 23 -6.37 1.08 -14.00
C PRO A 23 -6.49 2.60 -13.85
N PHE A 24 -6.44 3.32 -14.95
CA PHE A 24 -6.51 4.79 -14.97
C PHE A 24 -7.94 5.31 -15.15
N GLU A 25 -8.91 4.43 -15.36
CA GLU A 25 -10.31 4.80 -15.41
C GLU A 25 -10.86 5.00 -14.00
N PRO A 26 -11.56 6.12 -13.72
CA PRO A 26 -12.07 6.41 -12.37
C PRO A 26 -13.12 5.41 -11.90
N VAL A 27 -13.06 5.08 -10.60
CA VAL A 27 -14.08 4.26 -9.91
C VAL A 27 -14.56 5.04 -8.70
N LEU A 28 -15.87 5.02 -8.45
CA LEU A 28 -16.44 5.65 -7.27
C LEU A 28 -15.89 5.03 -6.00
N LEU A 29 -15.62 5.86 -5.00
CA LEU A 29 -15.05 5.41 -3.73
C LEU A 29 -15.90 4.32 -3.06
N ARG A 30 -17.23 4.45 -3.11
CA ARG A 30 -18.13 3.45 -2.53
C ARG A 30 -17.96 2.09 -3.17
N ASP A 31 -17.70 2.03 -4.48
CA ASP A 31 -17.48 0.78 -5.20
C ASP A 31 -16.14 0.16 -4.81
N ILE A 32 -15.11 0.99 -4.66
CA ILE A 32 -13.80 0.55 -4.16
C ILE A 32 -13.95 -0.01 -2.74
N ALA A 33 -14.66 0.69 -1.87
CA ALA A 33 -14.89 0.27 -0.49
C ALA A 33 -15.66 -1.07 -0.44
N THR A 34 -16.67 -1.23 -1.26
CA THR A 34 -17.43 -2.47 -1.36
C THR A 34 -16.54 -3.65 -1.78
N ARG A 35 -15.70 -3.43 -2.79
CA ARG A 35 -14.78 -4.47 -3.28
C ARG A 35 -13.69 -4.82 -2.27
N ALA A 36 -13.27 -3.85 -1.46
CA ALA A 36 -12.27 -4.06 -0.42
C ALA A 36 -12.89 -4.56 0.89
N ASP A 37 -14.20 -4.68 0.96
CA ASP A 37 -14.94 -5.02 2.17
C ASP A 37 -14.60 -4.09 3.34
N ALA A 38 -14.60 -2.79 3.07
CA ALA A 38 -14.21 -1.76 4.00
C ALA A 38 -15.31 -0.71 4.16
N PRO A 39 -15.42 -0.07 5.35
CA PRO A 39 -16.33 1.06 5.52
C PRO A 39 -15.95 2.21 4.60
N GLU A 40 -16.94 2.81 3.94
CA GLU A 40 -16.70 3.90 2.99
C GLU A 40 -16.03 5.10 3.65
N ALA A 41 -16.48 5.48 4.85
CA ALA A 41 -15.90 6.61 5.59
C ALA A 41 -14.42 6.39 5.90
N PHE A 42 -14.04 5.17 6.22
CA PHE A 42 -12.66 4.80 6.47
C PHE A 42 -11.83 4.83 5.17
N MET A 43 -12.38 4.29 4.09
CA MET A 43 -11.73 4.30 2.77
C MET A 43 -11.54 5.73 2.25
N SER A 44 -12.43 6.64 2.59
CA SER A 44 -12.26 8.06 2.23
C SER A 44 -10.95 8.61 2.78
N LYS A 45 -10.66 8.36 4.05
CA LYS A 45 -9.41 8.79 4.68
C LYS A 45 -8.18 8.09 4.08
N VAL A 46 -8.29 6.80 3.84
CA VAL A 46 -7.23 6.00 3.23
C VAL A 46 -6.87 6.57 1.86
N PHE A 47 -7.86 6.82 1.02
CA PHE A 47 -7.60 7.30 -0.35
C PHE A 47 -7.13 8.75 -0.40
N GLN A 48 -7.51 9.58 0.59
CA GLN A 48 -6.92 10.92 0.73
C GLN A 48 -5.41 10.83 1.00
N SER A 49 -4.98 9.92 1.85
CA SER A 49 -3.54 9.69 2.11
C SER A 49 -2.82 9.15 0.88
N LEU A 50 -3.42 8.22 0.15
CA LEU A 50 -2.87 7.68 -1.08
C LEU A 50 -2.76 8.77 -2.17
N ARG A 51 -3.74 9.66 -2.24
CA ARG A 51 -3.69 10.81 -3.15
C ARG A 51 -2.56 11.77 -2.79
N ALA A 52 -2.41 12.08 -1.51
CA ALA A 52 -1.33 12.96 -1.05
C ALA A 52 0.05 12.43 -1.40
N SER A 53 0.21 11.11 -1.45
CA SER A 53 1.46 10.43 -1.82
C SER A 53 1.55 10.10 -3.32
N ASN A 54 0.62 10.60 -4.12
CA ASN A 54 0.60 10.41 -5.57
C ASN A 54 0.52 8.93 -6.01
N VAL A 55 -0.12 8.09 -5.21
CA VAL A 55 -0.40 6.70 -5.56
C VAL A 55 -1.71 6.61 -6.36
N VAL A 56 -2.69 7.42 -5.98
CA VAL A 56 -3.97 7.53 -6.71
C VAL A 56 -4.22 8.97 -7.11
N ARG A 57 -5.12 9.12 -8.08
CA ARG A 57 -5.60 10.40 -8.55
C ARG A 57 -7.11 10.49 -8.32
N SER A 58 -7.59 11.64 -7.84
CA SER A 58 -9.02 11.90 -7.71
C SER A 58 -9.55 12.60 -8.97
N HIS A 59 -10.78 12.28 -9.34
CA HIS A 59 -11.45 12.85 -10.50
C HIS A 59 -12.77 13.49 -10.07
N ARG A 60 -13.09 14.61 -10.70
CA ARG A 60 -14.35 15.34 -10.45
C ARG A 60 -15.19 15.34 -11.72
N GLY A 61 -16.48 15.64 -11.60
CA GLY A 61 -17.40 15.73 -12.72
C GLY A 61 -18.12 14.44 -13.03
N ARG A 62 -18.42 14.19 -14.31
CA ARG A 62 -19.22 13.04 -14.72
C ARG A 62 -18.54 11.69 -14.48
N GLN A 63 -17.21 11.65 -14.64
CA GLN A 63 -16.41 10.47 -14.33
C GLN A 63 -15.61 10.74 -13.07
N ARG A 64 -16.30 10.85 -11.96
CA ARG A 64 -15.68 11.11 -10.65
C ARG A 64 -15.25 9.81 -9.99
N GLY A 65 -14.35 9.94 -9.03
CA GLY A 65 -13.85 8.82 -8.25
C GLY A 65 -12.34 8.83 -8.19
N TYR A 66 -11.78 7.65 -8.06
CA TYR A 66 -10.33 7.47 -7.96
C TYR A 66 -9.82 6.50 -9.01
N SER A 67 -8.61 6.75 -9.46
CA SER A 67 -7.86 5.85 -10.35
C SER A 67 -6.42 5.76 -9.87
N LEU A 68 -5.66 4.81 -10.37
CA LEU A 68 -4.22 4.80 -10.13
C LEU A 68 -3.58 6.04 -10.76
N ALA A 69 -2.61 6.63 -10.08
CA ALA A 69 -1.82 7.75 -10.60
C ALA A 69 -0.58 7.27 -11.35
N ARG A 70 -0.16 6.03 -11.08
CA ARG A 70 1.03 5.40 -11.66
C ARG A 70 0.69 3.98 -12.10
N SER A 71 1.53 3.42 -12.95
CA SER A 71 1.36 2.04 -13.41
C SER A 71 1.44 1.04 -12.24
N PRO A 72 0.68 -0.07 -12.28
CA PRO A 72 0.73 -1.08 -11.21
C PRO A 72 2.12 -1.65 -10.94
N ASP A 73 3.00 -1.68 -11.92
CA ASP A 73 4.39 -2.13 -11.73
C ASP A 73 5.28 -1.08 -11.08
N ASP A 74 4.78 0.15 -10.92
CA ASP A 74 5.50 1.27 -10.30
C ASP A 74 4.96 1.62 -8.90
N ILE A 75 4.04 0.85 -8.37
CA ILE A 75 3.50 1.06 -7.03
C ILE A 75 3.86 -0.16 -6.18
N SER A 76 4.78 0.03 -5.23
CA SER A 76 5.25 -1.04 -4.35
C SER A 76 4.51 -1.07 -3.02
N LEU A 77 4.61 -2.19 -2.31
CA LEU A 77 4.14 -2.27 -0.92
C LEU A 77 4.81 -1.21 -0.04
N TYR A 78 6.09 -0.93 -0.30
CA TYR A 78 6.80 0.14 0.40
C TYR A 78 6.08 1.49 0.23
N ASP A 79 5.74 1.85 -1.00
CA ASP A 79 5.04 3.11 -1.30
C ASP A 79 3.71 3.21 -0.55
N ILE A 80 2.98 2.12 -0.48
CA ILE A 80 1.67 2.08 0.19
C ILE A 80 1.82 2.26 1.69
N ILE A 81 2.76 1.57 2.31
CA ILE A 81 3.00 1.64 3.75
C ILE A 81 3.46 3.05 4.14
N VAL A 82 4.38 3.63 3.37
CA VAL A 82 4.86 5.00 3.58
C VAL A 82 3.71 6.00 3.43
N ALA A 83 2.84 5.81 2.45
CA ALA A 83 1.68 6.68 2.23
C ALA A 83 0.73 6.66 3.43
N MET A 84 0.56 5.48 4.06
CA MET A 84 -0.37 5.33 5.19
C MET A 84 0.21 5.82 6.50
N LYS A 85 1.50 5.63 6.73
CA LYS A 85 2.11 5.82 8.06
C LYS A 85 3.30 6.76 8.11
N GLY A 86 3.83 7.16 6.95
CA GLY A 86 5.03 8.00 6.87
C GLY A 86 6.34 7.21 6.83
N PRO A 87 7.45 7.88 6.45
CA PRO A 87 8.74 7.20 6.20
C PRO A 87 9.36 6.54 7.45
N ALA A 88 9.06 7.07 8.65
CA ALA A 88 9.61 6.53 9.91
C ALA A 88 8.96 5.20 10.32
N SER A 89 7.90 4.78 9.65
CA SER A 89 7.07 3.67 10.12
C SER A 89 7.56 2.30 9.71
N LEU A 90 8.61 2.21 8.91
CA LEU A 90 9.25 0.91 8.68
C LEU A 90 9.92 0.41 9.96
N SER A 91 10.42 1.34 10.79
CA SER A 91 10.89 1.01 12.14
C SER A 91 9.74 0.66 13.08
N SER A 92 8.51 0.98 12.72
CA SER A 92 7.30 0.68 13.47
C SER A 92 6.46 -0.46 12.86
N ILE A 93 6.96 -1.16 11.87
CA ILE A 93 6.46 -2.50 11.58
C ILE A 93 6.94 -3.33 12.77
N HIS A 94 6.16 -3.24 13.82
CA HIS A 94 6.58 -3.62 15.15
C HIS A 94 6.85 -5.10 15.28
N LEU A 95 8.08 -5.39 15.45
CA LEU A 95 8.47 -6.45 16.36
C LEU A 95 8.53 -5.76 17.73
N SER A 96 7.62 -6.09 18.62
CA SER A 96 7.58 -5.50 19.97
C SER A 96 8.94 -5.62 20.62
N GLY A 97 9.50 -4.52 21.08
CA GLY A 97 10.79 -4.52 21.77
C GLY A 97 11.99 -4.24 20.90
N ALA A 98 11.80 -3.80 19.65
CA ALA A 98 12.91 -3.37 18.81
C ALA A 98 13.69 -2.22 19.48
N PRO A 99 15.01 -2.34 19.62
CA PRO A 99 15.80 -1.27 20.23
C PRO A 99 15.94 -0.12 19.25
N GLY A 100 15.28 0.98 19.53
CA GLY A 100 15.49 2.21 18.77
C GLY A 100 16.88 2.75 19.03
N GLY A 101 17.65 2.97 17.95
CA GLY A 101 18.79 3.85 17.98
C GLY A 101 20.07 3.38 18.71
N HIS A 102 20.19 2.13 19.08
CA HIS A 102 21.41 1.63 19.70
C HIS A 102 22.48 1.30 18.66
N ASP A 103 23.70 1.75 18.93
CA ASP A 103 24.87 1.52 18.06
C ASP A 103 25.72 0.33 18.54
N ASP A 104 25.07 -0.68 19.07
CA ASP A 104 25.69 -1.95 19.44
C ASP A 104 25.49 -3.01 18.34
N ALA A 105 26.01 -4.20 18.57
CA ALA A 105 25.88 -5.30 17.61
C ALA A 105 24.41 -5.64 17.32
N PHE A 106 23.56 -5.58 18.33
CA PHE A 106 22.12 -5.84 18.16
C PHE A 106 21.46 -4.77 17.32
N GLY A 107 21.75 -3.49 17.60
CA GLY A 107 21.21 -2.38 16.82
C GLY A 107 21.62 -2.41 15.34
N ARG A 108 22.90 -2.78 15.08
CA ARG A 108 23.38 -2.93 13.69
C ARG A 108 22.68 -4.08 12.96
N THR A 109 22.52 -5.22 13.63
CA THR A 109 21.78 -6.36 13.05
C THR A 109 20.33 -5.98 12.79
N TRP A 110 19.71 -5.27 13.72
CA TRP A 110 18.33 -4.84 13.57
C TRP A 110 18.14 -3.91 12.36
N ARG A 111 19.05 -2.94 12.18
CA ARG A 111 19.02 -2.07 10.99
C ARG A 111 19.16 -2.84 9.70
N GLN A 112 20.01 -3.86 9.67
CA GLN A 112 20.13 -4.73 8.50
C GLN A 112 18.81 -5.45 8.18
N ILE A 113 18.13 -5.94 9.21
CA ILE A 113 16.83 -6.61 9.05
C ILE A 113 15.80 -5.61 8.51
N GLU A 114 15.77 -4.39 9.04
CA GLU A 114 14.87 -3.34 8.55
C GLU A 114 15.14 -3.00 7.09
N GLU A 115 16.42 -2.92 6.70
CA GLU A 115 16.80 -2.68 5.29
C GLU A 115 16.37 -3.82 4.39
N GLN A 116 16.54 -5.06 4.82
CA GLN A 116 16.09 -6.23 4.07
C GLN A 116 14.58 -6.25 3.91
N LEU A 117 13.86 -5.88 4.96
CA LEU A 117 12.41 -5.75 4.90
C LEU A 117 11.98 -4.63 3.92
N ALA A 118 12.64 -3.49 3.97
CA ALA A 118 12.36 -2.39 3.05
C ALA A 118 12.61 -2.80 1.60
N ASP A 119 13.70 -3.51 1.33
CA ASP A 119 14.02 -4.02 -0.02
C ASP A 119 12.97 -5.03 -0.49
N ALA A 120 12.53 -5.93 0.38
CA ALA A 120 11.46 -6.88 0.06
C ALA A 120 10.14 -6.15 -0.26
N LEU A 121 9.81 -5.13 0.51
CA LEU A 121 8.61 -4.33 0.27
C LEU A 121 8.68 -3.57 -1.06
N ARG A 122 9.86 -3.03 -1.41
CA ARG A 122 10.06 -2.35 -2.69
C ARG A 122 10.00 -3.28 -3.88
N SER A 123 10.39 -4.54 -3.69
CA SER A 123 10.38 -5.55 -4.75
C SER A 123 8.99 -6.06 -5.08
N ASN A 124 8.02 -5.86 -4.21
CA ASN A 124 6.66 -6.33 -4.38
C ASN A 124 5.75 -5.18 -4.79
N THR A 125 5.35 -5.18 -6.06
CA THR A 125 4.46 -4.17 -6.64
C THR A 125 3.03 -4.72 -6.75
N LEU A 126 2.08 -3.84 -7.05
CA LEU A 126 0.70 -4.28 -7.33
C LEU A 126 0.69 -5.30 -8.47
N ASP A 127 1.47 -5.03 -9.52
CA ASP A 127 1.57 -5.93 -10.67
C ASP A 127 2.15 -7.28 -10.28
N SER A 128 3.26 -7.31 -9.55
CA SER A 128 3.89 -8.57 -9.14
C SER A 128 2.99 -9.40 -8.22
N MET A 129 2.22 -8.75 -7.34
CA MET A 129 1.28 -9.45 -6.48
C MET A 129 0.14 -10.09 -7.27
N LEU A 130 -0.37 -9.40 -8.30
CA LEU A 130 -1.42 -9.95 -9.15
C LEU A 130 -0.89 -11.12 -9.99
N ASN A 131 0.33 -11.00 -10.52
CA ASN A 131 0.96 -12.06 -11.30
C ASN A 131 1.31 -13.27 -10.43
N GLY A 132 1.82 -13.04 -9.24
CA GLY A 132 2.08 -14.10 -8.27
C GLY A 132 0.83 -14.88 -7.89
N ALA A 133 -0.30 -14.20 -7.71
CA ALA A 133 -1.57 -14.85 -7.44
C ALA A 133 -2.04 -15.73 -8.61
N ILE A 134 -1.78 -15.30 -9.85
CA ILE A 134 -2.09 -16.09 -11.05
C ILE A 134 -1.21 -17.34 -11.11
N GLU A 135 0.09 -17.19 -10.87
CA GLU A 135 1.04 -18.32 -10.87
C GLU A 135 0.66 -19.38 -9.83
N HIS A 136 0.21 -18.98 -8.64
CA HIS A 136 -0.23 -19.90 -7.60
C HIS A 136 -1.53 -20.63 -7.92
N ARG A 137 -2.30 -20.16 -8.89
CA ARG A 137 -3.54 -20.81 -9.34
C ARG A 137 -3.32 -21.79 -10.49
N ALA A 138 -2.15 -21.74 -11.08
CA ALA A 138 -1.76 -22.70 -12.12
C ALA A 138 -1.15 -23.97 -11.46
#